data_9989fcbcb0dfeab71635020fff2248c0
#
_entry.id   9989fcbcb0dfeab71635020fff2248c0
#
_cell.length_a   1.000
_cell.length_b   1.000
_cell.length_c   1.000
_cell.angle_alpha   90.00
_cell.angle_beta   90.00
_cell.angle_gamma   90.00
#
_symmetry.space_group_name_H-M   'P 1'
#
loop_
_entity.id
_entity.type
_entity.pdbx_description
1 polymer ?
#
loop_
_entity_poly.entity_id
_entity_poly.type
_entity_poly.pdbx_seq_one_letter_code
_entity_poly.pdbx_strand_id
1 'polypeptide(L)'
;GNTSQGILLFGDAEDLNVGSLTYDHSDNSMRFETSDTERMRIDSSGTLLVGSTTSAGYSPLQVGNTSTAETIFQMLTATNGYNTIHFGDVTTGSGRYAGYFQYNHTNDALITGVNGSERMRIDSTGSVLIGSTADDPIARANSAIELAPEGYINVNRDSNISAYFGRSGSNGQIVDFYKGTSNAGTIGRGGSGFFIAGVASSNFGVLFDGSGLISCTGTGVIRDNQYDMGHGGFRWNDIYATNGTIQTSDFNEKQDIASLTATEMLVGKRISALFKTFRWKDKVVEKGDNARTHTGVIAQDVQAAFTAEGLDAGDYALFTSFTWWEQEVEVPAVEAVAEVTDEDGNVTTKAIEARDAYTDIEKYNTEAEAPEGATSKTRLGIRYPELLSFVAAYNEQRFASIEARLTALEA
;
A
#
# COMPACT_ATOMS: atom_id res chain seq x y z
N GLY A 1 -51.49 -49.58 21.64
CA GLY A 1 -51.48 -48.68 20.53
C GLY A 1 -51.81 -49.45 19.23
N ASN A 2 -52.47 -48.84 18.27
CA ASN A 2 -52.72 -49.45 16.98
C ASN A 2 -51.39 -49.49 16.19
N THR A 3 -50.91 -50.71 15.86
CA THR A 3 -49.67 -50.94 15.10
C THR A 3 -49.95 -51.30 13.64
N SER A 4 -51.23 -51.17 13.17
CA SER A 4 -51.61 -51.41 11.79
C SER A 4 -51.08 -50.31 10.87
N GLN A 5 -50.97 -50.67 9.61
CA GLN A 5 -50.60 -49.77 8.53
C GLN A 5 -51.75 -49.64 7.57
N GLY A 6 -52.00 -48.42 7.08
CA GLY A 6 -52.82 -48.15 5.90
C GLY A 6 -51.91 -48.07 4.69
N ILE A 7 -52.07 -48.96 3.70
CA ILE A 7 -51.12 -49.05 2.59
C ILE A 7 -51.87 -49.01 1.26
N LEU A 8 -51.37 -48.15 0.33
CA LEU A 8 -51.71 -48.21 -1.08
C LEU A 8 -50.48 -48.74 -1.83
N LEU A 9 -50.60 -49.88 -2.47
CA LEU A 9 -49.52 -50.54 -3.18
C LEU A 9 -49.56 -50.22 -4.68
N PHE A 10 -48.38 -50.06 -5.27
CA PHE A 10 -48.15 -49.98 -6.68
C PHE A 10 -47.25 -51.11 -7.10
N GLY A 11 -47.83 -52.14 -7.74
CA GLY A 11 -47.12 -53.31 -8.17
C GLY A 11 -47.15 -53.51 -9.67
N ASP A 12 -46.34 -54.43 -10.16
CA ASP A 12 -46.34 -54.94 -11.51
C ASP A 12 -46.59 -56.46 -11.53
N ALA A 13 -46.34 -57.13 -12.66
CA ALA A 13 -46.57 -58.57 -12.78
C ALA A 13 -45.52 -59.41 -11.97
N GLU A 14 -44.40 -58.85 -11.62
CA GLU A 14 -43.30 -59.54 -10.95
C GLU A 14 -43.22 -59.23 -9.44
N ASP A 15 -43.65 -57.99 -9.09
CA ASP A 15 -43.61 -57.50 -7.70
C ASP A 15 -44.84 -56.60 -7.42
N LEU A 16 -45.67 -57.05 -6.47
CA LEU A 16 -46.93 -56.39 -6.13
C LEU A 16 -46.76 -55.10 -5.28
N ASN A 17 -45.58 -54.83 -4.76
CA ASN A 17 -45.33 -53.74 -3.82
C ASN A 17 -44.07 -52.91 -4.14
N VAL A 18 -43.64 -52.89 -5.39
CA VAL A 18 -42.44 -52.17 -5.85
C VAL A 18 -42.49 -50.67 -5.53
N GLY A 19 -43.68 -50.11 -5.31
CA GLY A 19 -43.89 -48.79 -4.75
C GLY A 19 -45.03 -48.77 -3.75
N SER A 20 -45.01 -47.89 -2.76
CA SER A 20 -46.07 -47.73 -1.78
C SER A 20 -46.27 -46.31 -1.28
N LEU A 21 -47.53 -46.03 -0.87
CA LEU A 21 -47.88 -44.94 0.02
C LEU A 21 -48.43 -45.55 1.30
N THR A 22 -47.70 -45.39 2.43
CA THR A 22 -48.00 -46.01 3.69
C THR A 22 -48.22 -45.00 4.78
N TYR A 23 -49.31 -45.08 5.54
CA TYR A 23 -49.46 -44.45 6.84
C TYR A 23 -49.21 -45.50 7.90
N ASP A 24 -48.17 -45.26 8.70
CA ASP A 24 -47.78 -46.15 9.81
C ASP A 24 -48.33 -45.62 11.14
N HIS A 25 -49.29 -46.33 11.71
CA HIS A 25 -49.90 -45.95 12.99
C HIS A 25 -48.96 -46.14 14.20
N SER A 26 -47.86 -46.87 14.05
CA SER A 26 -46.94 -47.13 15.14
C SER A 26 -46.07 -45.88 15.48
N ASP A 27 -45.70 -45.13 14.47
CA ASP A 27 -44.92 -43.91 14.58
C ASP A 27 -45.61 -42.68 14.05
N ASN A 28 -46.84 -42.80 13.57
CA ASN A 28 -47.66 -41.75 13.00
C ASN A 28 -46.95 -41.02 11.82
N SER A 29 -46.27 -41.79 10.96
CA SER A 29 -45.63 -41.23 9.75
C SER A 29 -46.39 -41.61 8.47
N MET A 30 -46.34 -40.73 7.49
CA MET A 30 -46.72 -41.00 6.13
C MET A 30 -45.48 -41.15 5.25
N ARG A 31 -45.38 -42.31 4.55
CA ARG A 31 -44.17 -42.69 3.79
C ARG A 31 -44.46 -42.89 2.33
N PHE A 32 -43.48 -42.54 1.48
CA PHE A 32 -43.48 -42.78 0.05
C PHE A 32 -42.29 -43.67 -0.32
N GLU A 33 -42.55 -44.78 -0.96
CA GLU A 33 -41.54 -45.77 -1.34
C GLU A 33 -41.54 -46.03 -2.84
N THR A 34 -40.31 -46.22 -3.36
CA THR A 34 -40.09 -46.68 -4.75
C THR A 34 -38.94 -47.69 -4.74
N SER A 35 -39.09 -48.81 -5.49
CA SER A 35 -38.17 -49.93 -5.52
C SER A 35 -37.82 -50.39 -4.09
N ASP A 36 -38.86 -50.66 -3.33
CA ASP A 36 -38.81 -51.14 -1.91
C ASP A 36 -37.98 -50.27 -0.98
N THR A 37 -37.80 -49.02 -1.34
CA THR A 37 -36.98 -48.09 -0.55
C THR A 37 -37.77 -46.82 -0.25
N GLU A 38 -37.79 -46.42 1.02
CA GLU A 38 -38.39 -45.14 1.43
C GLU A 38 -37.58 -43.99 0.83
N ARG A 39 -38.29 -43.10 0.14
CA ARG A 39 -37.70 -41.89 -0.50
C ARG A 39 -38.10 -40.61 0.19
N MET A 40 -39.27 -40.59 0.81
CA MET A 40 -39.83 -39.40 1.45
C MET A 40 -40.77 -39.82 2.57
N ARG A 41 -40.83 -39.04 3.64
CA ARG A 41 -41.88 -39.16 4.68
C ARG A 41 -42.31 -37.80 5.23
N ILE A 42 -43.50 -37.79 5.82
CA ILE A 42 -43.92 -36.79 6.80
C ILE A 42 -43.91 -37.50 8.14
N ASP A 43 -43.10 -37.06 9.08
CA ASP A 43 -43.02 -37.65 10.41
C ASP A 43 -44.14 -37.16 11.33
N SER A 44 -44.25 -37.71 12.55
CA SER A 44 -45.26 -37.38 13.56
C SER A 44 -45.22 -35.94 14.03
N SER A 45 -44.13 -35.22 13.82
CA SER A 45 -43.99 -33.78 14.12
C SER A 45 -44.35 -32.86 12.95
N GLY A 46 -44.69 -33.46 11.78
CA GLY A 46 -45.05 -32.73 10.56
C GLY A 46 -43.82 -32.33 9.71
N THR A 47 -42.61 -32.85 10.01
CA THR A 47 -41.43 -32.62 9.19
C THR A 47 -41.47 -33.45 7.92
N LEU A 48 -41.33 -32.80 6.76
CA LEU A 48 -41.14 -33.47 5.49
C LEU A 48 -39.65 -33.85 5.33
N LEU A 49 -39.35 -35.14 5.30
CA LEU A 49 -38.03 -35.70 5.11
C LEU A 49 -37.91 -36.27 3.69
N VAL A 50 -36.90 -35.87 2.94
CA VAL A 50 -36.59 -36.40 1.60
C VAL A 50 -35.18 -37.00 1.65
N GLY A 51 -35.06 -38.30 1.39
CA GLY A 51 -33.80 -39.04 1.45
C GLY A 51 -33.29 -39.33 2.86
N SER A 52 -34.14 -39.15 3.88
CA SER A 52 -33.82 -39.46 5.28
C SER A 52 -35.05 -40.06 5.97
N THR A 53 -34.81 -40.95 6.91
CA THR A 53 -35.84 -41.54 7.81
C THR A 53 -35.81 -40.95 9.22
N THR A 54 -34.84 -40.06 9.50
CA THR A 54 -34.64 -39.47 10.83
C THR A 54 -34.58 -37.96 10.75
N SER A 55 -35.44 -37.27 11.51
CA SER A 55 -35.46 -35.80 11.61
C SER A 55 -34.29 -35.30 12.48
N ALA A 56 -33.67 -34.19 12.02
CA ALA A 56 -32.74 -33.43 12.82
C ALA A 56 -33.39 -32.49 13.84
N GLY A 57 -34.76 -32.39 13.80
CA GLY A 57 -35.57 -31.82 14.89
C GLY A 57 -35.88 -30.32 14.82
N TYR A 58 -35.45 -29.55 13.83
CA TYR A 58 -35.62 -28.08 13.81
C TYR A 58 -36.19 -27.49 12.53
N SER A 59 -36.62 -28.30 11.59
CA SER A 59 -36.99 -27.82 10.23
C SER A 59 -38.25 -28.50 9.74
N PRO A 60 -39.21 -27.79 9.17
CA PRO A 60 -40.38 -28.39 8.51
C PRO A 60 -40.02 -29.14 7.23
N LEU A 61 -38.85 -28.92 6.63
CA LEU A 61 -38.34 -29.64 5.46
C LEU A 61 -36.86 -29.99 5.70
N GLN A 62 -36.54 -31.28 5.56
CA GLN A 62 -35.18 -31.79 5.53
C GLN A 62 -34.93 -32.57 4.24
N VAL A 63 -33.82 -32.26 3.55
CA VAL A 63 -33.37 -32.98 2.35
C VAL A 63 -32.01 -33.59 2.62
N GLY A 64 -31.82 -34.88 2.29
CA GLY A 64 -30.57 -35.61 2.51
C GLY A 64 -30.47 -36.29 3.88
N ASN A 65 -29.38 -37.02 4.05
CA ASN A 65 -29.07 -37.73 5.28
C ASN A 65 -27.55 -37.74 5.55
N THR A 66 -27.14 -38.20 6.75
CA THR A 66 -25.74 -38.22 7.16
C THR A 66 -24.90 -39.34 6.54
N SER A 67 -25.50 -40.22 5.74
CA SER A 67 -24.82 -41.37 5.11
C SER A 67 -24.37 -41.08 3.68
N THR A 68 -24.81 -39.96 3.08
CA THR A 68 -24.43 -39.56 1.72
C THR A 68 -23.29 -38.52 1.79
N ALA A 69 -22.33 -38.64 0.88
CA ALA A 69 -21.21 -37.70 0.79
C ALA A 69 -21.64 -36.32 0.25
N GLU A 70 -22.78 -36.26 -0.44
CA GLU A 70 -23.28 -35.04 -1.10
C GLU A 70 -24.80 -35.00 -1.07
N THR A 71 -25.35 -33.79 -0.86
CA THR A 71 -26.78 -33.50 -1.03
C THR A 71 -26.94 -32.27 -1.93
N ILE A 72 -27.64 -32.43 -3.04
CA ILE A 72 -27.83 -31.36 -4.03
C ILE A 72 -29.29 -30.93 -4.02
N PHE A 73 -29.52 -29.61 -3.88
CA PHE A 73 -30.80 -28.98 -4.15
C PHE A 73 -30.70 -28.21 -5.48
N GLN A 74 -31.24 -28.74 -6.54
CA GLN A 74 -31.17 -28.18 -7.89
C GLN A 74 -32.42 -27.40 -8.22
N MET A 75 -32.27 -26.14 -8.62
CA MET A 75 -33.30 -25.31 -9.23
C MET A 75 -32.96 -25.10 -10.70
N LEU A 76 -33.93 -25.32 -11.61
CA LEU A 76 -33.75 -25.14 -13.04
C LEU A 76 -34.68 -24.07 -13.56
N THR A 77 -34.18 -23.21 -14.43
CA THR A 77 -34.95 -22.22 -15.17
C THR A 77 -34.38 -22.05 -16.60
N ALA A 78 -35.01 -21.22 -17.43
CA ALA A 78 -34.46 -20.89 -18.75
C ALA A 78 -33.16 -20.05 -18.66
N THR A 79 -32.40 -20.02 -19.74
CA THR A 79 -31.11 -19.30 -19.83
C THR A 79 -31.19 -17.79 -19.60
N ASN A 80 -32.39 -17.22 -19.63
CA ASN A 80 -32.67 -15.81 -19.32
C ASN A 80 -33.55 -15.64 -18.07
N GLY A 81 -33.64 -16.66 -17.24
CA GLY A 81 -34.46 -16.68 -16.03
C GLY A 81 -33.64 -16.41 -14.76
N TYR A 82 -34.37 -16.55 -13.65
CA TYR A 82 -33.81 -16.38 -12.31
C TYR A 82 -34.08 -17.61 -11.46
N ASN A 83 -33.06 -18.11 -10.75
CA ASN A 83 -33.25 -19.02 -9.63
C ASN A 83 -33.17 -18.23 -8.34
N THR A 84 -34.19 -18.24 -7.50
CA THR A 84 -34.30 -17.36 -6.35
C THR A 84 -34.78 -18.09 -5.10
N ILE A 85 -34.14 -17.84 -3.96
CA ILE A 85 -34.63 -18.15 -2.63
C ILE A 85 -35.06 -16.82 -1.98
N HIS A 86 -36.35 -16.71 -1.65
CA HIS A 86 -36.91 -15.53 -1.00
C HIS A 86 -37.03 -15.70 0.50
N PHE A 87 -36.73 -14.63 1.24
CA PHE A 87 -37.01 -14.48 2.65
C PHE A 87 -38.08 -13.39 2.83
N GLY A 88 -39.27 -13.81 3.16
CA GLY A 88 -40.42 -12.92 3.32
C GLY A 88 -41.10 -13.15 4.65
N ASP A 89 -41.80 -12.14 5.13
CA ASP A 89 -42.56 -12.12 6.39
C ASP A 89 -44.06 -11.92 6.17
N VAL A 90 -44.46 -11.71 4.91
CA VAL A 90 -45.86 -11.54 4.48
C VAL A 90 -46.16 -12.36 3.23
N THR A 91 -47.43 -12.58 2.96
CA THR A 91 -47.87 -13.34 1.78
C THR A 91 -48.22 -12.48 0.56
N THR A 92 -48.24 -11.16 0.71
CA THR A 92 -48.59 -10.20 -0.34
C THR A 92 -47.62 -9.01 -0.38
N GLY A 93 -47.55 -8.31 -1.52
CA GLY A 93 -46.70 -7.13 -1.68
C GLY A 93 -45.21 -7.45 -1.70
N SER A 94 -44.36 -6.44 -1.52
CA SER A 94 -42.88 -6.52 -1.57
C SER A 94 -42.24 -7.23 -0.38
N GLY A 95 -42.92 -7.32 0.77
CA GLY A 95 -42.44 -8.06 1.92
C GLY A 95 -42.28 -9.56 1.70
N ARG A 96 -42.89 -10.13 0.64
CA ARG A 96 -42.70 -11.55 0.23
C ARG A 96 -41.24 -11.86 -0.15
N TYR A 97 -40.49 -10.86 -0.58
CA TYR A 97 -39.10 -10.96 -1.04
C TYR A 97 -38.24 -9.82 -0.42
N ALA A 98 -38.52 -9.51 0.82
CA ALA A 98 -37.75 -8.51 1.57
C ALA A 98 -36.26 -8.84 1.59
N GLY A 99 -35.91 -10.13 1.72
CA GLY A 99 -34.57 -10.65 1.47
C GLY A 99 -34.59 -11.68 0.32
N TYR A 100 -33.48 -11.77 -0.42
CA TYR A 100 -33.36 -12.79 -1.44
C TYR A 100 -31.91 -13.18 -1.73
N PHE A 101 -31.76 -14.42 -2.19
CA PHE A 101 -30.54 -14.96 -2.76
C PHE A 101 -30.88 -15.48 -4.16
N GLN A 102 -30.25 -14.92 -5.20
CA GLN A 102 -30.70 -15.11 -6.58
C GLN A 102 -29.51 -15.33 -7.51
N TYR A 103 -29.64 -16.28 -8.44
CA TYR A 103 -28.79 -16.37 -9.60
C TYR A 103 -29.54 -15.87 -10.84
N ASN A 104 -28.96 -14.90 -11.54
CA ASN A 104 -29.48 -14.32 -12.76
C ASN A 104 -28.74 -14.90 -13.97
N HIS A 105 -29.41 -15.73 -14.75
CA HIS A 105 -28.84 -16.40 -15.93
C HIS A 105 -28.65 -15.47 -17.14
N THR A 106 -29.23 -14.28 -17.13
CA THR A 106 -29.07 -13.32 -18.25
C THR A 106 -27.66 -12.72 -18.27
N ASN A 107 -27.14 -12.44 -17.10
CA ASN A 107 -25.80 -11.80 -16.93
C ASN A 107 -24.87 -12.59 -16.00
N ASP A 108 -25.18 -13.86 -15.75
CA ASP A 108 -24.40 -14.79 -14.94
C ASP A 108 -23.95 -14.23 -13.59
N ALA A 109 -24.88 -13.58 -12.87
CA ALA A 109 -24.60 -12.94 -11.60
C ALA A 109 -25.30 -13.64 -10.42
N LEU A 110 -24.56 -13.87 -9.34
CA LEU A 110 -25.08 -14.30 -8.05
C LEU A 110 -25.36 -13.07 -7.17
N ILE A 111 -26.62 -12.85 -6.80
CA ILE A 111 -27.11 -11.61 -6.21
C ILE A 111 -27.68 -11.85 -4.82
N THR A 112 -27.35 -10.95 -3.87
CA THR A 112 -27.97 -10.89 -2.55
C THR A 112 -28.74 -9.59 -2.38
N GLY A 113 -30.01 -9.69 -2.02
CA GLY A 113 -30.88 -8.54 -1.79
C GLY A 113 -31.34 -8.41 -0.34
N VAL A 114 -31.50 -7.18 0.11
CA VAL A 114 -32.05 -6.81 1.43
C VAL A 114 -32.99 -5.62 1.25
N ASN A 115 -34.16 -5.70 1.89
CA ASN A 115 -35.25 -4.71 1.78
C ASN A 115 -35.68 -4.48 0.32
N GLY A 116 -35.79 -5.60 -0.43
CA GLY A 116 -36.22 -5.61 -1.83
C GLY A 116 -35.22 -5.03 -2.82
N SER A 117 -34.02 -4.67 -2.38
CA SER A 117 -32.97 -4.06 -3.22
C SER A 117 -31.70 -4.91 -3.20
N GLU A 118 -31.03 -5.01 -4.33
CA GLU A 118 -29.70 -5.61 -4.43
C GLU A 118 -28.71 -4.87 -3.53
N ARG A 119 -27.87 -5.60 -2.79
CA ARG A 119 -26.83 -5.06 -1.91
C ARG A 119 -25.45 -5.57 -2.25
N MET A 120 -25.36 -6.78 -2.80
CA MET A 120 -24.11 -7.42 -3.18
C MET A 120 -24.35 -8.35 -4.36
N ARG A 121 -23.36 -8.48 -5.23
CA ARG A 121 -23.31 -9.52 -6.25
C ARG A 121 -21.90 -10.08 -6.43
N ILE A 122 -21.83 -11.28 -6.99
CA ILE A 122 -20.67 -11.77 -7.73
C ILE A 122 -21.11 -11.74 -9.19
N ASP A 123 -20.41 -11.00 -10.02
CA ASP A 123 -20.72 -10.86 -11.44
C ASP A 123 -20.08 -11.98 -12.29
N SER A 124 -20.30 -11.95 -13.60
CA SER A 124 -19.79 -12.94 -14.55
C SER A 124 -18.27 -12.96 -14.66
N THR A 125 -17.57 -11.91 -14.26
CA THR A 125 -16.10 -11.83 -14.23
C THR A 125 -15.51 -12.44 -12.96
N GLY A 126 -16.33 -12.62 -11.91
CA GLY A 126 -15.94 -13.07 -10.59
C GLY A 126 -15.68 -11.93 -9.60
N SER A 127 -15.92 -10.67 -9.99
CA SER A 127 -15.84 -9.52 -9.08
C SER A 127 -16.95 -9.57 -8.03
N VAL A 128 -16.60 -9.32 -6.76
CA VAL A 128 -17.59 -9.12 -5.68
C VAL A 128 -17.87 -7.64 -5.54
N LEU A 129 -19.08 -7.22 -5.85
CA LEU A 129 -19.52 -5.83 -5.81
C LEU A 129 -20.48 -5.60 -4.64
N ILE A 130 -20.24 -4.55 -3.84
CA ILE A 130 -21.09 -4.15 -2.71
C ILE A 130 -21.53 -2.71 -2.93
N GLY A 131 -22.85 -2.52 -3.09
CA GLY A 131 -23.44 -1.21 -3.31
C GLY A 131 -23.39 -0.70 -4.76
N SER A 132 -22.90 -1.52 -5.69
CA SER A 132 -22.92 -1.26 -7.14
C SER A 132 -23.36 -2.49 -7.90
N THR A 133 -23.86 -2.29 -9.12
CA THR A 133 -24.16 -3.34 -10.09
C THR A 133 -23.14 -3.39 -11.23
N ALA A 134 -22.13 -2.52 -11.19
CA ALA A 134 -21.05 -2.43 -12.18
C ALA A 134 -19.69 -2.36 -11.46
N ASP A 135 -18.70 -2.95 -12.08
CA ASP A 135 -17.29 -2.90 -11.69
C ASP A 135 -16.72 -1.48 -11.76
N ASP A 136 -15.48 -1.35 -11.30
CA ASP A 136 -14.71 -0.09 -11.25
C ASP A 136 -15.50 1.12 -10.70
N PRO A 137 -15.84 1.10 -9.41
CA PRO A 137 -16.61 2.19 -8.78
C PRO A 137 -15.88 3.54 -8.83
N ILE A 138 -14.54 3.56 -8.97
CA ILE A 138 -13.78 4.82 -9.09
C ILE A 138 -14.01 5.45 -10.46
N ALA A 139 -13.81 4.70 -11.55
CA ALA A 139 -14.00 5.23 -12.90
C ALA A 139 -15.46 5.64 -13.19
N ARG A 140 -16.42 4.94 -12.55
CA ARG A 140 -17.85 5.24 -12.68
C ARG A 140 -18.38 6.27 -11.66
N ALA A 141 -17.53 6.79 -10.77
CA ALA A 141 -17.90 7.69 -9.69
C ALA A 141 -19.01 7.16 -8.76
N ASN A 142 -19.14 5.84 -8.62
CA ASN A 142 -20.12 5.18 -7.77
C ASN A 142 -19.56 4.99 -6.35
N SER A 143 -20.42 5.15 -5.34
CA SER A 143 -20.07 4.81 -3.95
C SER A 143 -20.24 3.32 -3.73
N ALA A 144 -19.15 2.57 -3.79
CA ALA A 144 -19.16 1.10 -3.75
C ALA A 144 -17.82 0.50 -3.32
N ILE A 145 -17.83 -0.81 -3.09
CA ILE A 145 -16.64 -1.64 -2.87
C ILE A 145 -16.63 -2.73 -3.93
N GLU A 146 -15.47 -2.94 -4.54
CA GLU A 146 -15.18 -4.04 -5.44
C GLU A 146 -14.02 -4.86 -4.89
N LEU A 147 -14.17 -6.20 -4.91
CA LEU A 147 -13.08 -7.15 -4.74
C LEU A 147 -12.92 -7.85 -6.10
N ALA A 148 -11.90 -7.47 -6.83
CA ALA A 148 -11.68 -7.95 -8.18
C ALA A 148 -10.94 -9.30 -8.21
N PRO A 149 -11.22 -10.19 -9.17
CA PRO A 149 -10.59 -11.50 -9.30
C PRO A 149 -9.08 -11.37 -9.59
N GLU A 150 -8.60 -10.24 -10.12
CA GLU A 150 -7.18 -9.94 -10.33
C GLU A 150 -6.43 -9.67 -9.01
N GLY A 151 -7.14 -9.61 -7.88
CA GLY A 151 -6.54 -9.50 -6.54
C GLY A 151 -6.37 -8.08 -6.02
N TYR A 152 -7.16 -7.11 -6.47
CA TYR A 152 -7.20 -5.78 -5.88
C TYR A 152 -8.53 -5.47 -5.18
N ILE A 153 -8.50 -4.47 -4.31
CA ILE A 153 -9.67 -3.90 -3.64
C ILE A 153 -9.84 -2.47 -4.13
N ASN A 154 -11.01 -2.16 -4.67
CA ASN A 154 -11.39 -0.84 -5.11
C ASN A 154 -12.50 -0.30 -4.19
N VAL A 155 -12.25 0.82 -3.51
CA VAL A 155 -13.21 1.44 -2.60
C VAL A 155 -13.41 2.89 -2.99
N ASN A 156 -14.60 3.23 -3.39
CA ASN A 156 -14.96 4.61 -3.72
C ASN A 156 -16.16 5.09 -2.90
N ARG A 157 -16.11 6.35 -2.49
CA ARG A 157 -17.22 7.03 -1.82
C ARG A 157 -17.24 8.50 -2.21
N ASP A 158 -18.38 8.97 -2.69
CA ASP A 158 -18.59 10.37 -2.99
C ASP A 158 -18.58 11.23 -1.71
N SER A 159 -17.79 12.30 -1.74
CA SER A 159 -17.78 13.42 -0.78
C SER A 159 -17.53 13.04 0.69
N ASN A 160 -16.89 11.89 0.98
CA ASN A 160 -16.59 11.48 2.36
C ASN A 160 -15.40 10.49 2.40
N ILE A 161 -15.02 10.05 3.62
CA ILE A 161 -13.94 9.08 3.83
C ILE A 161 -14.34 7.73 3.24
N SER A 162 -13.50 7.19 2.36
CA SER A 162 -13.75 5.93 1.67
C SER A 162 -13.43 4.70 2.52
N ALA A 163 -12.38 4.75 3.36
CA ALA A 163 -11.98 3.65 4.21
C ALA A 163 -11.39 4.14 5.54
N TYR A 164 -11.60 3.39 6.60
CA TYR A 164 -10.98 3.58 7.89
C TYR A 164 -10.08 2.40 8.18
N PHE A 165 -8.77 2.66 8.36
CA PHE A 165 -7.82 1.70 8.86
C PHE A 165 -7.44 2.11 10.27
N GLY A 166 -7.69 1.28 11.27
CA GLY A 166 -7.50 1.63 12.66
C GLY A 166 -6.78 0.56 13.46
N ARG A 167 -6.06 1.00 14.49
CA ARG A 167 -5.47 0.17 15.53
C ARG A 167 -5.90 0.71 16.88
N SER A 168 -6.54 -0.11 17.70
CA SER A 168 -6.96 0.25 19.05
C SER A 168 -5.90 -0.21 20.07
N GLY A 169 -5.62 0.64 21.06
CA GLY A 169 -4.77 0.33 22.19
C GLY A 169 -3.35 0.88 22.06
N SER A 170 -2.45 0.24 21.36
CA SER A 170 -1.02 0.60 21.31
C SER A 170 -0.62 1.32 20.03
N ASN A 171 0.52 2.05 20.06
CA ASN A 171 1.20 2.52 18.86
C ASN A 171 1.72 1.34 18.02
N GLY A 172 1.92 1.56 16.73
CA GLY A 172 2.49 0.57 15.81
C GLY A 172 1.90 0.63 14.42
N GLN A 173 2.20 -0.37 13.62
CA GLN A 173 1.79 -0.51 12.23
C GLN A 173 0.27 -0.67 12.11
N ILE A 174 -0.32 -0.03 11.11
CA ILE A 174 -1.76 -0.12 10.75
C ILE A 174 -1.92 -0.76 9.39
N VAL A 175 -1.06 -0.39 8.42
CA VAL A 175 -1.04 -0.96 7.08
C VAL A 175 0.41 -1.31 6.73
N ASP A 176 0.63 -2.54 6.30
CA ASP A 176 1.92 -3.02 5.82
C ASP A 176 1.86 -3.27 4.31
N PHE A 177 2.89 -2.86 3.59
CA PHE A 177 3.06 -3.06 2.16
C PHE A 177 4.10 -4.16 1.92
N TYR A 178 3.77 -5.12 1.07
CA TYR A 178 4.63 -6.26 0.76
C TYR A 178 5.03 -6.30 -0.71
N LYS A 179 6.26 -6.77 -0.98
CA LYS A 179 6.71 -7.23 -2.30
C LYS A 179 7.07 -8.72 -2.18
N GLY A 180 6.25 -9.59 -2.74
CA GLY A 180 6.35 -11.04 -2.48
C GLY A 180 6.12 -11.34 -1.00
N THR A 181 7.07 -12.01 -0.35
CA THR A 181 7.02 -12.34 1.09
C THR A 181 7.74 -11.31 1.98
N SER A 182 8.38 -10.29 1.37
CA SER A 182 9.14 -9.28 2.10
C SER A 182 8.29 -8.03 2.33
N ASN A 183 8.24 -7.55 3.56
CA ASN A 183 7.63 -6.26 3.88
C ASN A 183 8.46 -5.14 3.23
N ALA A 184 7.83 -4.24 2.49
CA ALA A 184 8.46 -3.14 1.77
C ALA A 184 8.30 -1.79 2.50
N GLY A 185 7.29 -1.67 3.34
CA GLY A 185 7.03 -0.44 4.09
C GLY A 185 5.77 -0.53 4.93
N THR A 186 5.57 0.46 5.78
CA THR A 186 4.43 0.50 6.70
C THR A 186 3.88 1.92 6.86
N ILE A 187 2.59 1.99 7.15
CA ILE A 187 1.90 3.18 7.65
C ILE A 187 1.39 2.84 9.05
N GLY A 188 1.60 3.74 10.02
CA GLY A 188 1.21 3.45 11.38
C GLY A 188 1.04 4.68 12.26
N ARG A 189 0.83 4.44 13.56
CA ARG A 189 0.77 5.45 14.60
C ARG A 189 1.97 5.33 15.53
N GLY A 190 2.71 6.45 15.74
CA GLY A 190 3.80 6.57 16.68
C GLY A 190 3.59 7.78 17.59
N GLY A 191 3.73 7.65 18.90
CA GLY A 191 3.54 8.76 19.84
C GLY A 191 2.21 9.49 19.65
N SER A 192 2.28 10.76 19.31
CA SER A 192 1.12 11.64 19.04
C SER A 192 0.72 11.69 17.57
N GLY A 193 1.51 11.07 16.65
CA GLY A 193 1.41 11.27 15.21
C GLY A 193 1.21 10.01 14.39
N PHE A 194 1.11 10.24 13.11
CA PHE A 194 1.04 9.26 12.04
C PHE A 194 2.42 9.15 11.37
N PHE A 195 2.90 7.95 11.06
CA PHE A 195 4.18 7.76 10.40
C PHE A 195 4.08 6.90 9.14
N ILE A 196 5.02 7.15 8.21
CA ILE A 196 5.31 6.31 7.06
C ILE A 196 6.77 5.89 7.17
N ALA A 197 7.06 4.60 7.04
CA ALA A 197 8.41 4.09 7.17
C ALA A 197 8.70 2.93 6.21
N GLY A 198 9.97 2.83 5.79
CA GLY A 198 10.50 1.63 5.17
C GLY A 198 10.81 0.55 6.20
N VAL A 199 10.99 -0.68 5.76
CA VAL A 199 11.35 -1.84 6.60
C VAL A 199 12.70 -2.46 6.23
N ALA A 200 13.62 -1.66 5.74
CA ALA A 200 15.01 -2.09 5.62
C ALA A 200 15.69 -2.12 7.00
N SER A 201 16.86 -2.70 7.09
CA SER A 201 17.65 -2.87 8.33
C SER A 201 17.92 -1.58 9.11
N SER A 202 17.73 -0.41 8.51
CA SER A 202 17.87 0.92 9.14
C SER A 202 16.56 1.54 9.62
N ASN A 203 15.40 0.94 9.32
CA ASN A 203 14.07 1.34 9.83
C ASN A 203 13.78 2.85 9.83
N PHE A 204 14.18 3.57 8.77
CA PHE A 204 13.90 4.99 8.64
C PHE A 204 12.43 5.25 8.33
N GLY A 205 11.85 6.19 9.03
CA GLY A 205 10.50 6.69 8.79
C GLY A 205 10.36 8.17 9.05
N VAL A 206 9.25 8.72 8.61
CA VAL A 206 8.85 10.10 8.81
C VAL A 206 7.54 10.11 9.58
N LEU A 207 7.50 10.83 10.70
CA LEU A 207 6.35 10.99 11.57
C LEU A 207 5.80 12.41 11.42
N PHE A 208 4.50 12.50 11.22
CA PHE A 208 3.72 13.73 11.14
C PHE A 208 2.95 13.91 12.44
N ASP A 209 3.27 14.91 13.23
CA ASP A 209 2.53 15.24 14.44
C ASP A 209 2.18 16.74 14.49
N GLY A 210 1.60 17.20 15.60
CA GLY A 210 1.25 18.60 15.78
C GLY A 210 2.43 19.58 15.80
N SER A 211 3.66 19.08 15.92
CA SER A 211 4.91 19.87 15.94
C SER A 211 5.57 19.99 14.58
N GLY A 212 5.33 19.03 13.65
CA GLY A 212 5.91 19.05 12.31
C GLY A 212 6.23 17.69 11.74
N LEU A 213 7.28 17.67 10.90
CA LEU A 213 7.82 16.49 10.23
C LEU A 213 9.07 16.03 10.99
N ILE A 214 9.00 14.86 11.62
CA ILE A 214 10.04 14.37 12.55
C ILE A 214 10.57 13.03 12.05
N SER A 215 11.88 12.79 12.20
CA SER A 215 12.48 11.50 11.89
C SER A 215 12.09 10.45 12.94
N CYS A 216 11.80 9.22 12.49
CA CYS A 216 11.42 8.12 13.36
C CYS A 216 11.92 6.77 12.84
N THR A 217 11.80 5.74 13.69
CA THR A 217 12.01 4.34 13.30
C THR A 217 10.84 3.79 12.50
N GLY A 218 10.98 2.59 11.92
CA GLY A 218 9.91 1.83 11.27
C GLY A 218 8.73 1.47 12.18
N THR A 219 8.83 1.71 13.48
CA THR A 219 7.76 1.53 14.47
C THR A 219 7.22 2.85 15.02
N GLY A 220 7.64 4.00 14.44
CA GLY A 220 7.17 5.33 14.81
C GLY A 220 7.79 5.88 16.11
N VAL A 221 8.94 5.35 16.55
CA VAL A 221 9.69 5.90 17.68
C VAL A 221 10.56 7.05 17.18
N ILE A 222 10.35 8.25 17.73
CA ILE A 222 11.11 9.47 17.38
C ILE A 222 12.62 9.23 17.60
N ARG A 223 13.42 9.75 16.67
CA ARG A 223 14.88 9.71 16.71
C ARG A 223 15.44 11.11 16.52
N ASP A 224 16.34 11.48 17.39
CA ASP A 224 17.10 12.72 17.30
C ASP A 224 18.48 12.46 16.69
N ASN A 225 18.88 13.32 15.73
CA ASN A 225 20.19 13.32 15.09
C ASN A 225 20.67 11.94 14.54
N GLN A 226 19.76 11.14 13.99
CA GLN A 226 20.09 9.81 13.45
C GLN A 226 19.85 9.65 11.95
N TYR A 227 19.02 10.50 11.34
CA TYR A 227 18.62 10.36 9.94
C TYR A 227 18.69 11.68 9.19
N ASP A 228 19.13 11.63 7.95
CA ASP A 228 19.28 12.78 7.07
C ASP A 228 18.01 13.01 6.22
N MET A 229 17.72 14.27 5.87
CA MET A 229 16.78 14.62 4.84
C MET A 229 17.52 14.72 3.49
N GLY A 230 17.38 13.69 2.68
CA GLY A 230 18.13 13.54 1.43
C GLY A 230 19.41 12.72 1.62
N HIS A 231 20.16 12.54 0.56
CA HIS A 231 21.35 11.71 0.52
C HIS A 231 22.35 12.32 -0.46
N GLY A 232 23.66 12.07 -0.30
CA GLY A 232 24.70 12.65 -1.15
C GLY A 232 24.53 12.32 -2.64
N GLY A 233 24.01 11.14 -2.97
CA GLY A 233 23.66 10.74 -4.34
C GLY A 233 22.24 11.19 -4.78
N PHE A 234 21.30 11.43 -3.84
CA PHE A 234 19.89 11.72 -4.11
C PHE A 234 19.47 12.98 -3.34
N ARG A 235 19.68 14.13 -3.94
CA ARG A 235 19.43 15.44 -3.33
C ARG A 235 18.05 15.96 -3.68
N TRP A 236 17.44 16.73 -2.77
CA TRP A 236 16.31 17.59 -3.10
C TRP A 236 16.73 18.68 -4.11
N ASN A 237 15.83 19.03 -5.02
CA ASN A 237 16.12 20.14 -5.95
C ASN A 237 16.14 21.47 -5.21
N ASP A 238 15.07 21.78 -4.48
CA ASP A 238 14.92 23.00 -3.68
C ASP A 238 14.18 22.69 -2.37
N ILE A 239 14.47 23.48 -1.33
CA ILE A 239 13.73 23.49 -0.07
C ILE A 239 13.23 24.91 0.16
N TYR A 240 11.90 25.11 0.19
CA TYR A 240 11.26 26.38 0.45
C TYR A 240 10.84 26.47 1.91
N ALA A 241 11.48 27.38 2.66
CA ALA A 241 11.15 27.66 4.05
C ALA A 241 11.19 29.17 4.28
N THR A 242 10.26 29.71 5.05
CA THR A 242 10.22 31.14 5.40
C THR A 242 11.48 31.55 6.17
N ASN A 243 11.94 30.67 7.08
CA ASN A 243 13.23 30.81 7.76
C ASN A 243 14.12 29.64 7.33
N GLY A 244 15.09 29.92 6.48
CA GLY A 244 16.04 28.93 5.96
C GLY A 244 17.20 28.56 6.91
N THR A 245 17.15 29.01 8.14
CA THR A 245 18.24 28.84 9.11
C THR A 245 18.09 27.49 9.82
N ILE A 246 19.13 26.66 9.77
CA ILE A 246 19.27 25.49 10.64
C ILE A 246 19.84 26.01 11.97
N GLN A 247 19.08 25.83 13.05
CA GLN A 247 19.43 26.34 14.37
C GLN A 247 20.25 25.29 15.12
N THR A 248 21.58 25.48 15.17
CA THR A 248 22.51 24.66 15.96
C THR A 248 23.58 25.60 16.49
N SER A 249 23.92 25.58 17.76
CA SER A 249 25.13 26.24 18.30
C SER A 249 25.17 26.27 19.84
N ASP A 250 24.58 25.27 20.51
CA ASP A 250 24.64 25.19 21.98
C ASP A 250 26.08 24.91 22.43
N PHE A 251 26.56 25.61 23.46
CA PHE A 251 27.86 25.42 24.08
C PHE A 251 28.01 24.01 24.70
N ASN A 252 26.95 23.49 25.28
CA ASN A 252 26.95 22.17 25.94
C ASN A 252 27.10 20.99 24.97
N GLU A 253 26.91 21.24 23.67
CA GLU A 253 27.06 20.26 22.59
C GLU A 253 28.45 20.36 21.91
N LYS A 254 29.35 21.24 22.40
CA LYS A 254 30.66 21.50 21.79
C LYS A 254 31.80 21.24 22.77
N GLN A 255 32.92 20.76 22.25
CA GLN A 255 34.15 20.58 22.95
C GLN A 255 35.35 21.17 22.15
N ASP A 256 36.53 21.26 22.74
CA ASP A 256 37.78 21.69 22.10
C ASP A 256 37.66 23.06 21.42
N ILE A 257 36.94 23.99 22.07
CA ILE A 257 36.70 25.34 21.56
C ILE A 257 37.97 26.14 21.57
N ALA A 258 38.51 26.49 20.39
CA ALA A 258 39.75 27.21 20.22
C ALA A 258 39.70 28.20 19.04
N SER A 259 40.63 29.12 19.01
CA SER A 259 40.89 29.96 17.83
C SER A 259 41.62 29.15 16.75
N LEU A 260 41.57 29.62 15.50
CA LEU A 260 42.31 28.99 14.40
C LEU A 260 43.80 28.95 14.69
N THR A 261 44.42 27.82 14.43
CA THR A 261 45.91 27.66 14.52
C THR A 261 46.61 28.45 13.41
N ALA A 262 47.92 28.62 13.52
CA ALA A 262 48.72 29.29 12.50
C ALA A 262 48.59 28.62 11.10
N THR A 263 48.49 27.29 11.04
CA THR A 263 48.31 26.54 9.81
C THR A 263 46.93 26.77 9.23
N GLU A 264 45.86 26.73 10.04
CA GLU A 264 44.50 27.03 9.63
C GLU A 264 44.33 28.48 9.16
N MET A 265 45.07 29.43 9.72
CA MET A 265 45.14 30.80 9.25
C MET A 265 45.70 30.90 7.83
N LEU A 266 46.71 30.06 7.47
CA LEU A 266 47.21 29.98 6.11
C LEU A 266 46.20 29.41 5.14
N VAL A 267 45.47 28.34 5.57
CA VAL A 267 44.33 27.79 4.81
C VAL A 267 43.24 28.84 4.59
N GLY A 268 42.86 29.58 5.65
CA GLY A 268 41.87 30.65 5.57
C GLY A 268 42.25 31.74 4.59
N LYS A 269 43.54 32.10 4.55
CA LYS A 269 44.11 33.03 3.57
C LYS A 269 43.94 32.51 2.12
N ARG A 270 44.21 31.22 1.88
CA ARG A 270 44.02 30.62 0.54
C ARG A 270 42.56 30.60 0.16
N ILE A 271 41.68 30.09 1.05
CA ILE A 271 40.24 29.96 0.79
C ILE A 271 39.62 31.34 0.51
N SER A 272 40.01 32.40 1.23
CA SER A 272 39.45 33.73 1.01
C SER A 272 39.67 34.28 -0.40
N ALA A 273 40.64 33.72 -1.14
CA ALA A 273 40.94 34.09 -2.53
C ALA A 273 40.26 33.18 -3.58
N LEU A 274 39.51 32.15 -3.17
CA LEU A 274 38.93 31.15 -4.09
C LEU A 274 37.51 31.49 -4.57
N PHE A 275 36.88 32.54 -4.02
CA PHE A 275 35.53 32.89 -4.42
C PHE A 275 35.47 33.34 -5.88
N LYS A 276 34.60 32.68 -6.67
CA LYS A 276 34.43 32.87 -8.11
C LYS A 276 32.95 32.90 -8.47
N THR A 277 32.62 33.38 -9.63
CA THR A 277 31.30 33.22 -10.24
C THR A 277 31.28 32.01 -11.17
N PHE A 278 30.16 31.30 -11.22
CA PHE A 278 29.95 30.13 -12.10
C PHE A 278 28.47 29.97 -12.47
N ARG A 279 28.20 29.10 -13.44
CA ARG A 279 26.86 28.63 -13.80
C ARG A 279 26.83 27.10 -13.75
N TRP A 280 25.73 26.50 -13.33
CA TRP A 280 25.54 25.06 -13.33
C TRP A 280 25.45 24.55 -14.76
N LYS A 281 26.18 23.49 -15.09
CA LYS A 281 26.24 22.90 -16.45
C LYS A 281 24.86 22.47 -16.94
N ASP A 282 24.09 21.75 -16.13
CA ASP A 282 22.72 21.32 -16.42
C ASP A 282 21.78 22.51 -16.71
N LYS A 283 21.91 23.57 -15.94
CA LYS A 283 21.11 24.80 -16.15
C LYS A 283 21.53 25.59 -17.38
N VAL A 284 22.78 25.52 -17.76
CA VAL A 284 23.24 26.09 -19.05
C VAL A 284 22.68 25.28 -20.23
N VAL A 285 22.65 23.94 -20.11
CA VAL A 285 22.01 23.07 -21.13
C VAL A 285 20.51 23.37 -21.25
N GLU A 286 19.82 23.53 -20.12
CA GLU A 286 18.37 23.78 -20.06
C GLU A 286 17.96 25.18 -20.54
N LYS A 287 18.73 26.23 -20.15
CA LYS A 287 18.33 27.66 -20.26
C LYS A 287 19.26 28.52 -21.13
N GLY A 288 20.36 27.95 -21.63
CA GLY A 288 21.35 28.66 -22.40
C GLY A 288 21.92 29.87 -21.64
N ASP A 289 21.92 31.02 -22.29
CA ASP A 289 22.42 32.29 -21.72
C ASP A 289 21.55 32.83 -20.55
N ASN A 290 20.32 32.34 -20.40
CA ASN A 290 19.43 32.69 -19.29
C ASN A 290 19.70 31.90 -17.99
N ALA A 291 20.69 31.00 -17.99
CA ALA A 291 21.13 30.29 -16.77
C ALA A 291 21.72 31.31 -15.77
N ARG A 292 21.25 31.25 -14.51
CA ARG A 292 21.67 32.17 -13.45
C ARG A 292 23.15 32.03 -13.13
N THR A 293 23.81 33.14 -12.85
CA THR A 293 25.16 33.19 -12.31
C THR A 293 25.11 33.03 -10.78
N HIS A 294 25.96 32.16 -10.25
CA HIS A 294 26.15 31.90 -8.83
C HIS A 294 27.53 32.40 -8.40
N THR A 295 27.69 32.66 -7.11
CA THR A 295 29.00 32.99 -6.49
C THR A 295 29.31 31.93 -5.45
N GLY A 296 30.55 31.45 -5.42
CA GLY A 296 30.99 30.45 -4.45
C GLY A 296 32.42 30.00 -4.72
N VAL A 297 32.77 28.87 -4.15
CA VAL A 297 34.08 28.20 -4.31
C VAL A 297 33.91 26.86 -5.05
N ILE A 298 35.01 26.35 -5.58
CA ILE A 298 35.13 25.01 -6.13
C ILE A 298 35.64 24.08 -5.07
N ALA A 299 34.96 22.98 -4.79
CA ALA A 299 35.33 22.07 -3.69
C ALA A 299 36.74 21.50 -3.83
N GLN A 300 37.19 21.20 -5.04
CA GLN A 300 38.56 20.75 -5.34
C GLN A 300 39.61 21.80 -5.00
N ASP A 301 39.32 23.09 -5.26
CA ASP A 301 40.24 24.18 -4.92
C ASP A 301 40.36 24.37 -3.38
N VAL A 302 39.24 24.16 -2.66
CA VAL A 302 39.24 24.17 -1.18
C VAL A 302 40.06 23.00 -0.65
N GLN A 303 39.85 21.79 -1.16
CA GLN A 303 40.65 20.61 -0.80
C GLN A 303 42.14 20.85 -1.01
N ALA A 304 42.53 21.40 -2.16
CA ALA A 304 43.91 21.74 -2.48
C ALA A 304 44.49 22.79 -1.53
N ALA A 305 43.66 23.75 -1.04
CA ALA A 305 44.10 24.75 -0.06
C ALA A 305 44.50 24.14 1.29
N PHE A 306 43.78 23.13 1.77
CA PHE A 306 44.09 22.37 2.97
C PHE A 306 45.37 21.52 2.76
N THR A 307 45.39 20.75 1.66
CA THR A 307 46.55 19.91 1.32
C THR A 307 47.84 20.69 1.20
N ALA A 308 47.82 21.93 0.66
CA ALA A 308 48.98 22.80 0.52
C ALA A 308 49.58 23.24 1.86
N GLU A 309 48.84 23.16 2.93
CA GLU A 309 49.28 23.47 4.29
C GLU A 309 49.45 22.21 5.16
N GLY A 310 49.38 21.00 4.53
CA GLY A 310 49.56 19.71 5.19
C GLY A 310 48.38 19.26 6.06
N LEU A 311 47.18 19.81 5.79
CA LEU A 311 45.92 19.44 6.46
C LEU A 311 45.01 18.64 5.51
N ASP A 312 44.15 17.79 6.05
CA ASP A 312 43.10 17.12 5.32
C ASP A 312 41.79 17.91 5.42
N ALA A 313 41.21 18.28 4.26
CA ALA A 313 39.91 18.97 4.23
C ALA A 313 38.78 18.08 4.78
N GLY A 314 38.92 16.75 4.72
CA GLY A 314 37.93 15.78 5.24
C GLY A 314 37.78 15.84 6.77
N ASP A 315 38.78 16.35 7.51
CA ASP A 315 38.69 16.53 8.95
C ASP A 315 37.86 17.76 9.36
N TYR A 316 37.43 18.57 8.37
CA TYR A 316 36.70 19.81 8.59
C TYR A 316 35.29 19.70 8.03
N ALA A 317 34.28 19.99 8.84
CA ALA A 317 32.86 19.90 8.47
C ALA A 317 32.46 20.78 7.26
N LEU A 318 33.27 21.81 6.93
CA LEU A 318 33.06 22.66 5.76
C LEU A 318 33.18 21.90 4.41
N PHE A 319 33.90 20.76 4.40
CA PHE A 319 34.12 19.93 3.20
C PHE A 319 33.42 18.59 3.32
N THR A 320 32.84 18.12 2.23
CA THR A 320 32.17 16.81 2.17
C THR A 320 32.59 16.05 0.93
N SER A 321 32.77 14.73 1.08
CA SER A 321 32.99 13.80 -0.03
C SER A 321 32.02 12.64 0.10
N PHE A 322 31.33 12.32 -0.98
CA PHE A 322 30.38 11.23 -1.01
C PHE A 322 30.60 10.38 -2.25
N THR A 323 30.75 9.06 -2.09
CA THR A 323 30.93 8.09 -3.16
C THR A 323 29.72 7.16 -3.23
N TRP A 324 29.24 6.88 -4.44
CA TRP A 324 28.18 5.92 -4.74
C TRP A 324 28.53 5.17 -6.01
N TRP A 325 27.81 4.10 -6.29
CA TRP A 325 27.99 3.29 -7.53
C TRP A 325 26.75 3.43 -8.39
N GLU A 326 26.94 3.48 -9.72
CA GLU A 326 25.89 3.59 -10.72
C GLU A 326 25.99 2.44 -11.71
N GLN A 327 24.81 1.87 -12.05
CA GLN A 327 24.66 0.91 -13.14
C GLN A 327 23.52 1.34 -14.06
N GLU A 328 23.74 1.29 -15.36
CA GLU A 328 22.69 1.45 -16.35
C GLU A 328 21.89 0.14 -16.45
N VAL A 329 20.57 0.25 -16.35
CA VAL A 329 19.62 -0.86 -16.43
C VAL A 329 18.62 -0.57 -17.54
N GLU A 330 18.47 -1.51 -18.48
CA GLU A 330 17.44 -1.40 -19.50
C GLU A 330 16.07 -1.73 -18.91
N VAL A 331 15.15 -0.79 -19.00
CA VAL A 331 13.74 -0.99 -18.66
C VAL A 331 13.01 -1.32 -19.97
N PRO A 332 12.43 -2.52 -20.11
CA PRO A 332 11.81 -2.96 -21.35
C PRO A 332 10.60 -2.10 -21.73
N ALA A 333 10.31 -2.04 -23.02
CA ALA A 333 9.10 -1.47 -23.54
C ALA A 333 7.86 -2.18 -22.98
N VAL A 334 6.80 -1.45 -22.79
CA VAL A 334 5.47 -1.97 -22.46
C VAL A 334 4.58 -1.73 -23.69
N GLU A 335 3.99 -2.78 -24.22
CA GLU A 335 3.03 -2.66 -25.33
C GLU A 335 1.70 -2.10 -24.83
N ALA A 336 1.04 -1.31 -25.67
CA ALA A 336 -0.31 -0.84 -25.36
C ALA A 336 -1.28 -2.02 -25.33
N VAL A 337 -2.08 -2.10 -24.30
CA VAL A 337 -3.23 -3.00 -24.23
C VAL A 337 -4.48 -2.14 -24.26
N ALA A 338 -5.34 -2.38 -25.25
CA ALA A 338 -6.63 -1.68 -25.31
C ALA A 338 -7.55 -2.19 -24.18
N GLU A 339 -8.36 -1.30 -23.65
CA GLU A 339 -9.44 -1.69 -22.76
C GLU A 339 -10.42 -2.61 -23.52
N VAL A 340 -10.75 -3.75 -22.91
CA VAL A 340 -11.72 -4.69 -23.44
C VAL A 340 -12.90 -4.74 -22.47
N THR A 341 -14.11 -4.56 -23.01
CA THR A 341 -15.36 -4.71 -22.27
C THR A 341 -16.13 -5.92 -22.79
N ASP A 342 -16.86 -6.59 -21.92
CA ASP A 342 -17.82 -7.62 -22.29
C ASP A 342 -19.10 -7.04 -22.92
N GLU A 343 -20.05 -7.91 -23.30
CA GLU A 343 -21.32 -7.52 -23.89
C GLU A 343 -22.21 -6.71 -22.93
N ASP A 344 -21.96 -6.80 -21.62
CA ASP A 344 -22.65 -6.08 -20.56
C ASP A 344 -21.99 -4.74 -20.21
N GLY A 345 -20.84 -4.41 -20.85
CA GLY A 345 -20.12 -3.17 -20.67
C GLY A 345 -19.13 -3.17 -19.49
N ASN A 346 -18.81 -4.34 -18.92
CA ASN A 346 -17.82 -4.45 -17.86
C ASN A 346 -16.42 -4.54 -18.46
N VAL A 347 -15.45 -3.87 -17.83
CA VAL A 347 -14.05 -3.90 -18.26
C VAL A 347 -13.42 -5.23 -17.87
N THR A 348 -13.12 -6.07 -18.86
CA THR A 348 -12.45 -7.37 -18.69
C THR A 348 -10.92 -7.25 -18.78
N THR A 349 -10.41 -6.20 -19.43
CA THR A 349 -9.00 -5.88 -19.52
C THR A 349 -8.84 -4.37 -19.43
N LYS A 350 -8.08 -3.87 -18.44
CA LYS A 350 -7.78 -2.43 -18.33
C LYS A 350 -6.79 -2.00 -19.40
N ALA A 351 -6.96 -0.77 -19.90
CA ALA A 351 -6.01 -0.18 -20.81
C ALA A 351 -4.63 -0.05 -20.15
N ILE A 352 -3.58 -0.43 -20.88
CA ILE A 352 -2.19 -0.17 -20.52
C ILE A 352 -1.63 0.77 -21.60
N GLU A 353 -1.13 1.93 -21.19
CA GLU A 353 -0.47 2.84 -22.13
C GLU A 353 0.87 2.27 -22.59
N ALA A 354 1.15 2.39 -23.88
CA ALA A 354 2.45 2.01 -24.41
C ALA A 354 3.55 2.86 -23.79
N ARG A 355 4.68 2.23 -23.51
CA ARG A 355 5.90 2.92 -23.08
C ARG A 355 7.09 2.32 -23.81
N ASP A 356 7.87 3.15 -24.48
CA ASP A 356 9.12 2.72 -25.12
C ASP A 356 10.12 2.19 -24.07
N ALA A 357 11.00 1.31 -24.50
CA ALA A 357 12.15 0.91 -23.69
C ALA A 357 13.03 2.14 -23.41
N TYR A 358 13.56 2.24 -22.21
CA TYR A 358 14.49 3.29 -21.83
C TYR A 358 15.56 2.74 -20.89
N THR A 359 16.68 3.45 -20.83
CA THR A 359 17.74 3.16 -19.87
C THR A 359 17.52 3.97 -18.61
N ASP A 360 17.50 3.32 -17.45
CA ASP A 360 17.50 3.95 -16.14
C ASP A 360 18.87 3.78 -15.45
N ILE A 361 19.17 4.61 -14.46
CA ILE A 361 20.41 4.53 -13.69
C ILE A 361 20.06 4.12 -12.26
N GLU A 362 20.36 2.88 -11.93
CA GLU A 362 20.32 2.41 -10.56
C GLU A 362 21.55 2.86 -9.78
N LYS A 363 21.35 3.28 -8.50
CA LYS A 363 22.39 3.78 -7.62
C LYS A 363 22.45 2.98 -6.35
N TYR A 364 23.68 2.67 -5.92
CA TYR A 364 24.00 1.90 -4.74
C TYR A 364 24.90 2.71 -3.80
N ASN A 365 24.66 2.64 -2.50
CA ASN A 365 25.35 3.47 -1.51
C ASN A 365 26.73 2.94 -1.14
N THR A 366 26.92 1.64 -1.27
CA THR A 366 28.18 0.96 -0.95
C THR A 366 28.61 0.05 -2.10
N GLU A 367 29.90 -0.25 -2.18
CA GLU A 367 30.44 -1.20 -3.15
C GLU A 367 29.87 -2.61 -2.97
N ALA A 368 29.58 -3.00 -1.73
CA ALA A 368 29.02 -4.31 -1.42
C ALA A 368 27.55 -4.50 -1.89
N GLU A 369 26.81 -3.40 -2.03
CA GLU A 369 25.43 -3.42 -2.57
C GLU A 369 25.42 -3.33 -4.09
N ALA A 370 26.50 -2.84 -4.70
CA ALA A 370 26.58 -2.62 -6.13
C ALA A 370 26.83 -3.94 -6.86
N PRO A 371 26.13 -4.19 -7.97
CA PRO A 371 26.40 -5.35 -8.80
C PRO A 371 27.76 -5.25 -9.52
N GLU A 372 28.28 -6.39 -9.96
CA GLU A 372 29.52 -6.44 -10.75
C GLU A 372 29.42 -5.57 -12.01
N GLY A 373 30.42 -4.72 -12.24
CA GLY A 373 30.41 -3.79 -13.38
C GLY A 373 29.84 -2.40 -13.08
N ALA A 374 29.26 -2.15 -11.91
CA ALA A 374 28.83 -0.82 -11.52
C ALA A 374 30.01 0.16 -11.44
N THR A 375 29.79 1.41 -11.84
CA THR A 375 30.80 2.46 -11.88
C THR A 375 30.75 3.33 -10.65
N SER A 376 31.86 3.50 -9.92
CA SER A 376 31.93 4.42 -8.79
C SER A 376 31.91 5.89 -9.23
N LYS A 377 31.17 6.72 -8.50
CA LYS A 377 31.08 8.16 -8.68
C LYS A 377 31.33 8.84 -7.36
N THR A 378 32.15 9.89 -7.36
CA THR A 378 32.41 10.70 -6.17
C THR A 378 31.96 12.14 -6.39
N ARG A 379 31.26 12.69 -5.43
CA ARG A 379 30.86 14.10 -5.40
C ARG A 379 31.48 14.79 -4.20
N LEU A 380 32.20 15.86 -4.46
CA LEU A 380 32.70 16.77 -3.43
C LEU A 380 31.68 17.89 -3.20
N GLY A 381 31.56 18.34 -1.97
CA GLY A 381 30.63 19.40 -1.58
C GLY A 381 31.26 20.36 -0.57
N ILE A 382 30.62 21.53 -0.45
CA ILE A 382 30.97 22.56 0.52
C ILE A 382 29.71 22.89 1.33
N ARG A 383 29.87 22.86 2.67
CA ARG A 383 28.88 23.43 3.58
C ARG A 383 29.18 24.92 3.74
N TYR A 384 28.50 25.76 2.98
CA TYR A 384 28.76 27.19 2.94
C TYR A 384 28.68 27.92 4.30
N PRO A 385 27.74 27.60 5.22
CA PRO A 385 27.74 28.20 6.55
C PRO A 385 29.06 27.94 7.32
N GLU A 386 29.58 26.73 7.27
CA GLU A 386 30.86 26.35 7.89
C GLU A 386 32.04 27.03 7.20
N LEU A 387 32.10 27.04 5.87
CA LEU A 387 33.12 27.71 5.09
C LEU A 387 33.17 29.22 5.40
N LEU A 388 32.01 29.88 5.43
CA LEU A 388 31.91 31.30 5.70
C LEU A 388 32.29 31.63 7.15
N SER A 389 31.92 30.77 8.10
CA SER A 389 32.36 30.89 9.50
C SER A 389 33.87 30.75 9.65
N PHE A 390 34.47 29.80 8.92
CA PHE A 390 35.94 29.63 8.90
C PHE A 390 36.65 30.86 8.31
N VAL A 391 36.16 31.40 7.20
CA VAL A 391 36.70 32.64 6.58
C VAL A 391 36.48 33.85 7.47
N ALA A 392 35.34 33.93 8.17
CA ALA A 392 35.09 35.01 9.14
C ALA A 392 36.08 34.95 10.32
N ALA A 393 36.30 33.76 10.90
CA ALA A 393 37.27 33.56 11.97
C ALA A 393 38.71 33.94 11.51
N TYR A 394 39.10 33.55 10.29
CA TYR A 394 40.36 33.99 9.68
C TYR A 394 40.45 35.52 9.58
N ASN A 395 39.44 36.18 9.06
CA ASN A 395 39.44 37.63 8.90
C ASN A 395 39.53 38.35 10.25
N GLU A 396 38.78 37.92 11.27
CA GLU A 396 38.82 38.50 12.62
C GLU A 396 40.20 38.41 13.23
N GLN A 397 40.81 37.24 13.23
CA GLN A 397 42.18 37.07 13.77
C GLN A 397 43.22 37.87 12.98
N ARG A 398 43.05 38.01 11.66
CA ARG A 398 43.91 38.84 10.81
C ARG A 398 43.77 40.32 11.16
N PHE A 399 42.53 40.81 11.34
CA PHE A 399 42.29 42.21 11.71
C PHE A 399 42.85 42.50 13.08
N ALA A 400 42.64 41.65 14.09
CA ALA A 400 43.26 41.82 15.41
C ALA A 400 44.78 41.89 15.36
N SER A 401 45.41 41.06 14.49
CA SER A 401 46.87 41.12 14.28
C SER A 401 47.33 42.42 13.60
N ILE A 402 46.57 42.96 12.67
CA ILE A 402 46.86 44.25 12.01
C ILE A 402 46.72 45.39 13.00
N GLU A 403 45.66 45.43 13.80
CA GLU A 403 45.43 46.44 14.83
C GLU A 403 46.52 46.44 15.88
N ALA A 404 46.96 45.29 16.36
CA ALA A 404 48.08 45.17 17.31
C ALA A 404 49.39 45.74 16.72
N ARG A 405 49.63 45.49 15.41
CA ARG A 405 50.79 46.01 14.71
C ARG A 405 50.72 47.52 14.51
N LEU A 406 49.55 48.07 14.18
CA LEU A 406 49.36 49.53 14.08
C LEU A 406 49.58 50.20 15.42
N THR A 407 48.99 49.70 16.50
CA THR A 407 49.15 50.20 17.85
C THR A 407 50.68 50.24 18.27
N ALA A 408 51.41 49.18 17.90
CA ALA A 408 52.81 49.09 18.14
C ALA A 408 53.67 50.06 17.30
N LEU A 409 53.15 50.54 16.16
CA LEU A 409 53.82 51.56 15.33
C LEU A 409 53.50 52.99 15.77
N GLU A 410 52.38 53.19 16.46
CA GLU A 410 51.93 54.50 16.96
C GLU A 410 52.46 54.79 18.37
N ALA A 411 53.01 53.80 19.09
CA ALA A 411 53.61 53.92 20.40
C ALA A 411 55.09 54.20 20.29
#